data_d9b86f5829cf353d449a5124ffd9e752
#
_entry.id   d9b86f5829cf353d449a5124ffd9e752
#
_cell.length_a   1.000
_cell.length_b   1.000
_cell.length_c   1.000
_cell.angle_alpha   90.00
_cell.angle_beta   90.00
_cell.angle_gamma   90.00
#
_symmetry.space_group_name_H-M   'P 1'
#
loop_
_entity.id
_entity.type
_entity.pdbx_description
1 polymer ?
#
loop_
_entity_poly.entity_id
_entity_poly.type
_entity_poly.pdbx_seq_one_letter_code
_entity_poly.pdbx_strand_id
1 'polypeptide(L)'
;MPVALPFEDSRRLTGANLFFGQPGAVLETAGIVLDDALLAGWRARAERASEHLGWSSEPAVAARRHAGGASLALAAPADQLFTATEINEWALCASVRQQDPARWSGLESALVVEALEQASDPKQVIPPVLDEVAAFERFERLAAAERRPDVLALMAAAEARELTHVVDDHDMTLGAGAGSRSWPIDALPSTADVPWDDLYGIPIAAVTGSNGKTTTVRLVAACAREHGWTDGFCCTDGVFVAGNALGTGDYSGPAGARRVLRDARAEAAILETARGGILRRGLATNRADVAIVTNVSNDHFGEFGIDDLDGLADAKLTVARLVARRGLLVLNADDALLRAKASTASARLG
;
A
#
# COMPACT_ATOMS: atom_id res chain seq x y z
N MET A 1 -32.60 -13.94 -7.87
CA MET A 1 -31.18 -13.89 -8.26
C MET A 1 -30.36 -13.61 -7.01
N PRO A 2 -29.16 -14.13 -6.85
CA PRO A 2 -28.31 -13.73 -5.73
C PRO A 2 -28.12 -12.20 -5.76
N VAL A 3 -28.07 -11.57 -4.61
CA VAL A 3 -27.82 -10.13 -4.46
C VAL A 3 -26.35 -9.91 -4.80
N ALA A 4 -26.06 -9.02 -5.75
CA ALA A 4 -24.69 -8.64 -6.03
C ALA A 4 -24.12 -7.80 -4.87
N LEU A 5 -22.83 -7.95 -4.58
CA LEU A 5 -22.18 -7.14 -3.55
C LEU A 5 -22.11 -5.66 -3.96
N PRO A 6 -22.15 -4.72 -3.00
CA PRO A 6 -22.06 -3.28 -3.29
C PRO A 6 -20.62 -2.81 -3.60
N PHE A 7 -19.70 -3.75 -3.81
CA PHE A 7 -18.30 -3.51 -4.15
C PHE A 7 -17.79 -4.58 -5.13
N GLU A 8 -16.72 -4.27 -5.84
CA GLU A 8 -16.09 -5.17 -6.83
C GLU A 8 -14.64 -5.53 -6.51
N ASP A 9 -13.99 -4.76 -5.66
CA ASP A 9 -12.60 -4.98 -5.27
C ASP A 9 -12.37 -4.53 -3.82
N SER A 10 -11.69 -5.37 -3.07
CA SER A 10 -11.29 -5.09 -1.70
C SER A 10 -9.87 -5.58 -1.51
N ARG A 11 -8.95 -4.68 -1.12
CA ARG A 11 -7.52 -4.97 -1.14
C ARG A 11 -6.76 -4.35 0.01
N ARG A 12 -5.69 -5.00 0.39
CA ARG A 12 -4.74 -4.58 1.42
C ARG A 12 -3.66 -3.70 0.82
N LEU A 13 -3.38 -2.56 1.47
CA LEU A 13 -2.31 -1.64 1.14
C LEU A 13 -1.22 -1.78 2.21
N THR A 14 -0.11 -2.43 1.87
CA THR A 14 0.92 -2.87 2.84
C THR A 14 1.91 -1.77 3.24
N GLY A 15 1.82 -0.57 2.66
CA GLY A 15 2.67 0.58 2.95
C GLY A 15 1.96 1.90 2.71
N ALA A 16 2.70 3.00 2.70
CA ALA A 16 2.18 4.30 2.32
C ALA A 16 1.49 4.21 0.94
N ASN A 17 0.36 4.91 0.78
CA ASN A 17 -0.53 4.74 -0.35
C ASN A 17 -1.21 6.07 -0.71
N LEU A 18 -2.13 6.04 -1.67
CA LEU A 18 -2.84 7.24 -2.12
C LEU A 18 -3.59 7.94 -0.97
N PHE A 19 -4.13 7.20 -0.03
CA PHE A 19 -4.99 7.71 1.04
C PHE A 19 -4.20 8.07 2.30
N PHE A 20 -3.23 7.25 2.69
CA PHE A 20 -2.52 7.35 3.97
C PHE A 20 -1.00 7.23 3.82
N GLY A 21 -0.27 7.82 4.77
CA GLY A 21 1.17 7.62 4.93
C GLY A 21 1.55 6.28 5.58
N GLN A 22 0.57 5.44 5.89
CA GLN A 22 0.66 4.16 6.60
C GLN A 22 -0.16 3.08 5.89
N PRO A 23 -0.04 1.80 6.27
CA PRO A 23 -0.84 0.71 5.72
C PRO A 23 -2.35 0.88 5.95
N GLY A 24 -3.15 0.08 5.24
CA GLY A 24 -4.59 0.08 5.38
C GLY A 24 -5.28 -0.87 4.39
N ALA A 25 -6.59 -0.70 4.26
CA ALA A 25 -7.40 -1.39 3.27
C ALA A 25 -8.13 -0.37 2.40
N VAL A 26 -8.45 -0.74 1.17
CA VAL A 26 -9.31 0.05 0.27
C VAL A 26 -10.30 -0.85 -0.43
N LEU A 27 -11.51 -0.35 -0.61
CA LEU A 27 -12.63 -1.01 -1.24
C LEU A 27 -13.15 -0.13 -2.36
N GLU A 28 -13.41 -0.70 -3.54
CA GLU A 28 -14.05 -0.02 -4.67
C GLU A 28 -15.55 -0.34 -4.70
N THR A 29 -16.40 0.68 -4.62
CA THR A 29 -17.86 0.47 -4.64
C THR A 29 -18.33 0.10 -6.04
N ALA A 30 -19.36 -0.75 -6.14
CA ALA A 30 -19.97 -1.17 -7.39
C ALA A 30 -21.50 -1.24 -7.30
N GLY A 31 -22.18 -0.86 -8.36
CA GLY A 31 -23.64 -1.01 -8.49
C GLY A 31 -24.48 -0.17 -7.51
N ILE A 32 -23.89 0.80 -6.83
CA ILE A 32 -24.53 1.71 -5.89
C ILE A 32 -24.21 3.17 -6.21
N VAL A 33 -25.09 4.07 -5.77
CA VAL A 33 -24.81 5.51 -5.74
C VAL A 33 -24.40 5.88 -4.32
N LEU A 34 -23.15 6.31 -4.15
CA LEU A 34 -22.65 6.75 -2.86
C LEU A 34 -23.07 8.20 -2.61
N ASP A 35 -24.25 8.37 -2.01
CA ASP A 35 -24.71 9.67 -1.51
C ASP A 35 -24.01 10.05 -0.18
N ASP A 36 -24.25 11.25 0.31
CA ASP A 36 -23.60 11.74 1.52
C ASP A 36 -24.07 11.00 2.79
N ALA A 37 -25.32 10.51 2.81
CA ALA A 37 -25.84 9.74 3.93
C ALA A 37 -25.18 8.35 4.02
N LEU A 38 -25.03 7.67 2.88
CA LEU A 38 -24.35 6.38 2.80
C LEU A 38 -22.87 6.52 3.16
N LEU A 39 -22.20 7.56 2.64
CA LEU A 39 -20.81 7.86 2.97
C LEU A 39 -20.63 8.12 4.47
N ALA A 40 -21.52 8.92 5.08
CA ALA A 40 -21.50 9.18 6.53
C ALA A 40 -21.75 7.91 7.34
N GLY A 41 -22.69 7.06 6.90
CA GLY A 41 -22.98 5.78 7.54
C GLY A 41 -21.82 4.80 7.51
N TRP A 42 -21.15 4.67 6.35
CA TRP A 42 -19.93 3.88 6.21
C TRP A 42 -18.81 4.41 7.11
N ARG A 43 -18.52 5.72 7.04
CA ARG A 43 -17.47 6.35 7.84
C ARG A 43 -17.66 6.09 9.34
N ALA A 44 -18.85 6.39 9.85
CA ALA A 44 -19.15 6.21 11.27
C ALA A 44 -18.99 4.76 11.75
N ARG A 45 -19.34 3.78 10.91
CA ARG A 45 -19.15 2.35 11.24
C ARG A 45 -17.69 1.94 11.22
N ALA A 46 -16.95 2.32 10.18
CA ALA A 46 -15.54 2.02 10.07
C ALA A 46 -14.72 2.63 11.22
N GLU A 47 -15.02 3.88 11.59
CA GLU A 47 -14.38 4.57 12.71
C GLU A 47 -14.68 3.87 14.05
N ARG A 48 -15.97 3.53 14.34
CA ARG A 48 -16.31 2.79 15.57
C ARG A 48 -15.66 1.42 15.66
N ALA A 49 -15.58 0.68 14.55
CA ALA A 49 -14.90 -0.62 14.54
C ALA A 49 -13.40 -0.47 14.78
N SER A 50 -12.76 0.55 14.21
CA SER A 50 -11.35 0.87 14.46
C SER A 50 -11.09 1.25 15.91
N GLU A 51 -11.94 2.11 16.49
CA GLU A 51 -11.88 2.50 17.91
C GLU A 51 -12.05 1.29 18.83
N HIS A 52 -12.99 0.39 18.51
CA HIS A 52 -13.25 -0.83 19.26
C HIS A 52 -12.04 -1.75 19.31
N LEU A 53 -11.27 -1.85 18.20
CA LEU A 53 -10.02 -2.62 18.15
C LEU A 53 -8.80 -1.86 18.70
N GLY A 54 -8.98 -0.61 19.15
CA GLY A 54 -7.91 0.23 19.68
C GLY A 54 -6.94 0.75 18.60
N TRP A 55 -7.38 0.83 17.33
CA TRP A 55 -6.57 1.42 16.29
C TRP A 55 -6.57 2.94 16.39
N SER A 56 -5.36 3.53 16.43
CA SER A 56 -5.17 4.98 16.58
C SER A 56 -4.57 5.55 15.29
N SER A 57 -5.40 5.93 14.35
CA SER A 57 -4.97 6.54 13.09
C SER A 57 -5.72 7.85 12.84
N GLU A 58 -5.00 8.90 12.46
CA GLU A 58 -5.63 10.15 12.03
C GLU A 58 -5.05 10.59 10.66
N PRO A 59 -5.88 10.63 9.62
CA PRO A 59 -7.28 10.19 9.57
C PRO A 59 -7.42 8.66 9.58
N ALA A 60 -8.45 8.13 10.26
CA ALA A 60 -8.74 6.70 10.27
C ALA A 60 -9.34 6.23 8.94
N VAL A 61 -10.14 7.08 8.28
CA VAL A 61 -10.84 6.77 7.03
C VAL A 61 -10.68 7.88 5.99
N ALA A 62 -10.68 7.48 4.72
CA ALA A 62 -10.70 8.40 3.58
C ALA A 62 -11.64 7.87 2.49
N ALA A 63 -12.24 8.77 1.72
CA ALA A 63 -13.08 8.41 0.58
C ALA A 63 -12.74 9.28 -0.62
N ARG A 64 -12.74 8.68 -1.81
CA ARG A 64 -12.54 9.37 -3.07
C ARG A 64 -13.63 8.94 -4.04
N ARG A 65 -14.47 9.88 -4.47
CA ARG A 65 -15.48 9.65 -5.51
C ARG A 65 -14.84 9.69 -6.90
N HIS A 66 -15.32 8.86 -7.79
CA HIS A 66 -14.90 8.77 -9.19
C HIS A 66 -16.09 8.36 -10.07
N ALA A 67 -15.94 8.35 -11.40
CA ALA A 67 -17.03 8.10 -12.33
C ALA A 67 -17.70 6.73 -12.16
N GLY A 68 -16.95 5.70 -11.77
CA GLY A 68 -17.47 4.35 -11.53
C GLY A 68 -18.07 4.12 -10.14
N GLY A 69 -17.90 5.07 -9.18
CA GLY A 69 -18.34 4.89 -7.80
C GLY A 69 -17.48 5.65 -6.80
N ALA A 70 -16.89 4.94 -5.85
CA ALA A 70 -15.96 5.51 -4.90
C ALA A 70 -14.95 4.47 -4.39
N SER A 71 -13.74 4.94 -4.10
CA SER A 71 -12.77 4.22 -3.30
C SER A 71 -12.95 4.61 -1.83
N LEU A 72 -13.19 3.64 -0.97
CA LEU A 72 -13.36 3.78 0.48
C LEU A 72 -12.15 3.17 1.17
N ALA A 73 -11.41 3.96 1.92
CA ALA A 73 -10.16 3.54 2.53
C ALA A 73 -10.18 3.62 4.05
N LEU A 74 -9.60 2.63 4.70
CA LEU A 74 -9.45 2.49 6.14
C LEU A 74 -7.98 2.28 6.48
N ALA A 75 -7.41 3.15 7.33
CA ALA A 75 -6.06 2.97 7.86
C ALA A 75 -6.04 1.87 8.93
N ALA A 76 -4.98 1.06 8.95
CA ALA A 76 -4.89 -0.06 9.89
C ALA A 76 -3.43 -0.38 10.25
N PRO A 77 -3.20 -1.07 11.39
CA PRO A 77 -1.90 -1.66 11.69
C PRO A 77 -1.43 -2.62 10.60
N ALA A 78 -0.13 -2.66 10.34
CA ALA A 78 0.45 -3.47 9.29
C ALA A 78 0.20 -4.99 9.46
N ASP A 79 -0.06 -5.42 10.67
CA ASP A 79 -0.34 -6.80 11.06
C ASP A 79 -1.84 -7.12 11.19
N GLN A 80 -2.75 -6.24 10.73
CA GLN A 80 -4.20 -6.43 10.81
C GLN A 80 -4.92 -5.99 9.51
N LEU A 81 -4.28 -6.17 8.37
CA LEU A 81 -4.79 -5.68 7.08
C LEU A 81 -5.95 -6.50 6.52
N PHE A 82 -6.02 -7.79 6.81
CA PHE A 82 -7.17 -8.61 6.47
C PHE A 82 -8.40 -8.18 7.29
N THR A 83 -8.22 -7.99 8.60
CA THR A 83 -9.28 -7.45 9.46
C THR A 83 -9.77 -6.10 8.94
N ALA A 84 -8.88 -5.25 8.42
CA ALA A 84 -9.25 -3.96 7.85
C ALA A 84 -10.10 -4.07 6.58
N THR A 85 -9.84 -5.05 5.69
CA THR A 85 -10.74 -5.31 4.55
C THR A 85 -12.13 -5.72 5.03
N GLU A 86 -12.21 -6.62 5.99
CA GLU A 86 -13.47 -7.11 6.55
C GLU A 86 -14.31 -6.01 7.23
N ILE A 87 -13.65 -5.10 7.95
CA ILE A 87 -14.31 -3.92 8.54
C ILE A 87 -14.86 -3.00 7.44
N ASN A 88 -14.06 -2.74 6.41
CA ASN A 88 -14.41 -1.83 5.33
C ASN A 88 -15.63 -2.35 4.55
N GLU A 89 -15.64 -3.64 4.21
CA GLU A 89 -16.74 -4.34 3.56
C GLU A 89 -18.00 -4.35 4.43
N TRP A 90 -17.88 -4.73 5.70
CA TRP A 90 -18.98 -4.71 6.65
C TRP A 90 -19.60 -3.33 6.78
N ALA A 91 -18.77 -2.30 6.96
CA ALA A 91 -19.22 -0.93 7.15
C ALA A 91 -20.05 -0.43 5.96
N LEU A 92 -19.63 -0.77 4.71
CA LEU A 92 -20.41 -0.47 3.51
C LEU A 92 -21.69 -1.30 3.45
N CYS A 93 -21.59 -2.61 3.62
CA CYS A 93 -22.73 -3.54 3.51
C CYS A 93 -23.82 -3.27 4.56
N ALA A 94 -23.43 -3.01 5.80
CA ALA A 94 -24.37 -2.61 6.86
C ALA A 94 -25.03 -1.26 6.55
N SER A 95 -24.31 -0.34 5.92
CA SER A 95 -24.85 0.98 5.55
C SER A 95 -25.87 0.90 4.42
N VAL A 96 -25.56 0.17 3.32
CA VAL A 96 -26.53 -0.02 2.23
C VAL A 96 -27.77 -0.81 2.70
N ARG A 97 -27.57 -1.82 3.57
CA ARG A 97 -28.68 -2.60 4.17
C ARG A 97 -29.58 -1.73 5.03
N GLN A 98 -29.02 -0.80 5.80
CA GLN A 98 -29.79 0.15 6.60
C GLN A 98 -30.58 1.13 5.73
N GLN A 99 -29.99 1.59 4.61
CA GLN A 99 -30.62 2.56 3.71
C GLN A 99 -31.78 1.93 2.90
N ASP A 100 -31.61 0.70 2.42
CA ASP A 100 -32.64 -0.05 1.66
C ASP A 100 -32.67 -1.52 2.08
N PRO A 101 -33.39 -1.85 3.19
CA PRO A 101 -33.45 -3.23 3.69
C PRO A 101 -34.10 -4.22 2.73
N ALA A 102 -35.01 -3.77 1.87
CA ALA A 102 -35.73 -4.64 0.93
C ALA A 102 -34.79 -5.09 -0.21
N ARG A 103 -34.10 -4.15 -0.84
CA ARG A 103 -33.11 -4.40 -1.89
C ARG A 103 -32.00 -5.33 -1.41
N TRP A 104 -31.50 -5.13 -0.21
CA TRP A 104 -30.33 -5.80 0.34
C TRP A 104 -30.64 -6.94 1.31
N SER A 105 -31.85 -7.53 1.24
CA SER A 105 -32.30 -8.58 2.16
C SER A 105 -31.43 -9.86 2.13
N GLY A 106 -30.80 -10.19 1.00
CA GLY A 106 -29.92 -11.36 0.83
C GLY A 106 -28.41 -11.06 0.99
N LEU A 107 -28.03 -9.83 1.36
CA LEU A 107 -26.64 -9.39 1.32
C LEU A 107 -25.71 -10.17 2.25
N GLU A 108 -26.17 -10.51 3.47
CA GLU A 108 -25.36 -11.30 4.41
C GLU A 108 -25.04 -12.70 3.87
N SER A 109 -26.02 -13.34 3.23
CA SER A 109 -25.78 -14.64 2.58
C SER A 109 -24.79 -14.54 1.40
N ALA A 110 -24.85 -13.44 0.65
CA ALA A 110 -23.90 -13.20 -0.46
C ALA A 110 -22.48 -13.01 0.07
N LEU A 111 -22.28 -12.26 1.16
CA LEU A 111 -20.98 -12.10 1.82
C LEU A 111 -20.41 -13.44 2.32
N VAL A 112 -21.26 -14.29 2.90
CA VAL A 112 -20.82 -15.62 3.37
C VAL A 112 -20.36 -16.49 2.19
N VAL A 113 -21.07 -16.48 1.06
CA VAL A 113 -20.67 -17.21 -0.14
C VAL A 113 -19.34 -16.71 -0.67
N GLU A 114 -19.17 -15.38 -0.81
CA GLU A 114 -17.93 -14.76 -1.25
C GLU A 114 -16.74 -15.16 -0.35
N ALA A 115 -16.92 -15.05 0.98
CA ALA A 115 -15.87 -15.42 1.94
C ALA A 115 -15.46 -16.89 1.84
N LEU A 116 -16.41 -17.80 1.58
CA LEU A 116 -16.15 -19.22 1.41
C LEU A 116 -15.43 -19.52 0.08
N GLU A 117 -15.78 -18.81 -0.99
CA GLU A 117 -15.16 -18.98 -2.32
C GLU A 117 -13.71 -18.47 -2.35
N GLN A 118 -13.42 -17.41 -1.61
CA GLN A 118 -12.07 -16.82 -1.54
C GLN A 118 -11.13 -17.52 -0.55
N ALA A 119 -11.67 -18.33 0.35
CA ALA A 119 -10.88 -18.96 1.40
C ALA A 119 -10.04 -20.13 0.90
N SER A 120 -8.77 -20.17 1.29
CA SER A 120 -7.89 -21.33 1.06
C SER A 120 -8.35 -22.58 1.83
N ASP A 121 -8.94 -22.40 3.02
CA ASP A 121 -9.58 -23.43 3.83
C ASP A 121 -10.95 -22.97 4.32
N PRO A 122 -12.05 -23.39 3.67
CA PRO A 122 -13.41 -23.01 4.06
C PRO A 122 -13.79 -23.33 5.51
N LYS A 123 -13.12 -24.29 6.15
CA LYS A 123 -13.38 -24.66 7.55
C LYS A 123 -12.87 -23.63 8.57
N GLN A 124 -11.96 -22.77 8.15
CA GLN A 124 -11.39 -21.71 9.00
C GLN A 124 -12.09 -20.37 8.81
N VAL A 125 -13.03 -20.27 7.87
CA VAL A 125 -13.79 -19.03 7.65
C VAL A 125 -14.65 -18.74 8.86
N ILE A 126 -14.48 -17.56 9.44
CA ILE A 126 -15.41 -16.96 10.40
C ILE A 126 -16.43 -16.17 9.58
N PRO A 127 -17.69 -16.65 9.44
CA PRO A 127 -18.64 -16.06 8.51
C PRO A 127 -18.88 -14.57 8.77
N PRO A 128 -18.96 -13.74 7.71
CA PRO A 128 -19.38 -12.34 7.83
C PRO A 128 -20.81 -12.22 8.37
N VAL A 129 -21.06 -11.20 9.19
CA VAL A 129 -22.37 -10.87 9.76
C VAL A 129 -22.60 -9.37 9.66
N LEU A 130 -23.85 -8.92 9.51
CA LEU A 130 -24.19 -7.50 9.39
C LEU A 130 -24.59 -6.85 10.71
N ASP A 131 -24.99 -7.63 11.72
CA ASP A 131 -25.24 -7.12 13.07
C ASP A 131 -23.97 -6.54 13.68
N GLU A 132 -24.05 -5.33 14.24
CA GLU A 132 -22.87 -4.60 14.69
C GLU A 132 -22.17 -5.27 15.88
N VAL A 133 -22.91 -5.82 16.83
CA VAL A 133 -22.32 -6.48 18.01
C VAL A 133 -21.60 -7.76 17.60
N ALA A 134 -22.25 -8.59 16.81
CA ALA A 134 -21.68 -9.83 16.30
C ALA A 134 -20.49 -9.56 15.35
N ALA A 135 -20.55 -8.48 14.57
CA ALA A 135 -19.45 -8.07 13.70
C ALA A 135 -18.21 -7.67 14.53
N PHE A 136 -18.38 -6.92 15.61
CA PHE A 136 -17.27 -6.51 16.47
C PHE A 136 -16.61 -7.72 17.16
N GLU A 137 -17.39 -8.68 17.67
CA GLU A 137 -16.86 -9.94 18.20
C GLU A 137 -16.08 -10.75 17.13
N ARG A 138 -16.56 -10.68 15.88
CA ARG A 138 -15.86 -11.30 14.73
C ARG A 138 -14.54 -10.58 14.45
N PHE A 139 -14.52 -9.25 14.43
CA PHE A 139 -13.30 -8.47 14.18
C PHE A 139 -12.25 -8.67 15.27
N GLU A 140 -12.64 -8.77 16.54
CA GLU A 140 -11.71 -9.12 17.63
C GLU A 140 -11.00 -10.46 17.38
N ARG A 141 -11.76 -11.48 16.93
CA ARG A 141 -11.21 -12.80 16.63
C ARG A 141 -10.26 -12.77 15.43
N LEU A 142 -10.62 -12.04 14.36
CA LEU A 142 -9.78 -11.87 13.18
C LEU A 142 -8.50 -11.11 13.52
N ALA A 143 -8.63 -9.98 14.20
CA ALA A 143 -7.49 -9.18 14.65
C ALA A 143 -6.55 -9.96 15.57
N ALA A 144 -7.09 -10.75 16.49
CA ALA A 144 -6.28 -11.59 17.38
C ALA A 144 -5.50 -12.68 16.63
N ALA A 145 -6.11 -13.27 15.59
CA ALA A 145 -5.46 -14.28 14.75
C ALA A 145 -4.38 -13.70 13.83
N GLU A 146 -4.55 -12.43 13.41
CA GLU A 146 -3.65 -11.73 12.48
C GLU A 146 -2.48 -11.03 13.20
N ARG A 147 -2.65 -10.72 14.49
CA ARG A 147 -1.74 -9.88 15.28
C ARG A 147 -0.32 -10.42 15.35
N ARG A 148 0.64 -9.56 15.01
CA ARG A 148 2.08 -9.82 15.00
C ARG A 148 2.83 -8.68 15.72
N PRO A 149 2.77 -8.63 17.07
CA PRO A 149 3.43 -7.57 17.84
C PRO A 149 4.96 -7.55 17.67
N ASP A 150 5.57 -8.69 17.36
CA ASP A 150 6.98 -8.84 17.02
C ASP A 150 7.34 -8.05 15.75
N VAL A 151 6.53 -8.16 14.70
CA VAL A 151 6.69 -7.38 13.45
C VAL A 151 6.58 -5.89 13.72
N LEU A 152 5.53 -5.45 14.41
CA LEU A 152 5.32 -4.03 14.73
C LEU A 152 6.44 -3.46 15.59
N ALA A 153 6.93 -4.22 16.58
CA ALA A 153 8.04 -3.78 17.42
C ALA A 153 9.35 -3.60 16.62
N LEU A 154 9.64 -4.51 15.69
CA LEU A 154 10.81 -4.39 14.81
C LEU A 154 10.67 -3.25 13.79
N MET A 155 9.48 -3.03 13.21
CA MET A 155 9.21 -1.88 12.35
C MET A 155 9.44 -0.57 13.10
N ALA A 156 8.84 -0.41 14.28
CA ALA A 156 9.01 0.79 15.10
C ALA A 156 10.46 1.02 15.52
N ALA A 157 11.19 -0.06 15.87
CA ALA A 157 12.60 0.03 16.22
C ALA A 157 13.50 0.43 15.04
N ALA A 158 13.17 -0.01 13.83
CA ALA A 158 13.84 0.39 12.59
C ALA A 158 13.56 1.85 12.24
N GLU A 159 12.29 2.27 12.32
CA GLU A 159 11.87 3.66 12.07
C GLU A 159 12.55 4.64 13.03
N ALA A 160 12.62 4.31 14.32
CA ALA A 160 13.33 5.10 15.32
C ALA A 160 14.84 5.28 15.03
N ARG A 161 15.41 4.40 14.21
CA ARG A 161 16.81 4.44 13.73
C ARG A 161 16.95 5.00 12.31
N GLU A 162 15.86 5.49 11.74
CA GLU A 162 15.78 5.93 10.34
C GLU A 162 16.21 4.84 9.33
N LEU A 163 16.00 3.57 9.66
CA LEU A 163 16.32 2.44 8.81
C LEU A 163 15.15 2.08 7.89
N THR A 164 15.48 1.63 6.70
CA THR A 164 14.53 0.97 5.80
C THR A 164 14.06 -0.34 6.42
N HIS A 165 12.79 -0.64 6.30
CA HIS A 165 12.24 -1.97 6.55
C HIS A 165 11.34 -2.41 5.41
N VAL A 166 11.31 -3.72 5.18
CA VAL A 166 10.50 -4.36 4.13
C VAL A 166 9.88 -5.62 4.71
N VAL A 167 8.56 -5.72 4.66
CA VAL A 167 7.81 -6.86 5.19
C VAL A 167 6.92 -7.45 4.10
N ASP A 168 6.83 -8.77 4.04
CA ASP A 168 5.82 -9.50 3.29
C ASP A 168 5.42 -10.80 4.04
N ASP A 169 4.63 -11.64 3.38
CA ASP A 169 4.07 -12.87 3.99
C ASP A 169 5.14 -13.92 4.38
N HIS A 170 6.38 -13.76 3.92
CA HIS A 170 7.46 -14.74 4.11
C HIS A 170 8.61 -14.21 4.95
N ASP A 171 9.00 -12.96 4.73
CA ASP A 171 10.22 -12.39 5.29
C ASP A 171 10.03 -10.97 5.79
N MET A 172 10.74 -10.64 6.86
CA MET A 172 11.02 -9.28 7.29
C MET A 172 12.48 -8.94 7.06
N THR A 173 12.73 -7.76 6.49
CA THR A 173 14.08 -7.25 6.23
C THR A 173 14.25 -5.90 6.92
N LEU A 174 15.36 -5.73 7.63
CA LEU A 174 15.78 -4.47 8.24
C LEU A 174 17.08 -4.00 7.57
N GLY A 175 17.21 -2.69 7.35
CA GLY A 175 18.24 -2.13 6.49
C GLY A 175 17.88 -2.29 5.01
N ALA A 176 18.80 -1.97 4.10
CA ALA A 176 18.62 -2.11 2.67
C ALA A 176 19.92 -2.49 1.96
N GLY A 177 19.82 -3.31 0.90
CA GLY A 177 20.98 -3.72 0.10
C GLY A 177 22.11 -4.31 0.94
N ALA A 178 23.32 -3.81 0.76
CA ALA A 178 24.52 -4.25 1.50
C ALA A 178 24.42 -4.11 3.03
N GLY A 179 23.52 -3.23 3.50
CA GLY A 179 23.24 -3.06 4.95
C GLY A 179 22.01 -3.81 5.41
N SER A 180 21.43 -4.70 4.61
CA SER A 180 20.22 -5.43 4.95
C SER A 180 20.46 -6.76 5.64
N ARG A 181 19.51 -7.14 6.49
CA ARG A 181 19.39 -8.51 6.98
C ARG A 181 17.92 -8.92 6.98
N SER A 182 17.66 -10.14 6.52
CA SER A 182 16.33 -10.72 6.44
C SER A 182 16.17 -11.88 7.40
N TRP A 183 14.96 -12.03 7.93
CA TRP A 183 14.54 -13.16 8.76
C TRP A 183 13.20 -13.69 8.24
N PRO A 184 12.99 -15.02 8.29
CA PRO A 184 11.68 -15.58 8.05
C PRO A 184 10.65 -14.97 9.01
N ILE A 185 9.45 -14.68 8.52
CA ILE A 185 8.40 -14.02 9.30
C ILE A 185 8.00 -14.82 10.55
N ASP A 186 8.17 -16.14 10.50
CA ASP A 186 7.85 -17.05 11.63
C ASP A 186 9.02 -17.26 12.58
N ALA A 187 10.18 -16.64 12.36
CA ALA A 187 11.38 -16.78 13.16
C ALA A 187 12.09 -15.43 13.38
N LEU A 188 11.32 -14.41 13.72
CA LEU A 188 11.84 -13.07 13.97
C LEU A 188 12.62 -13.01 15.29
N PRO A 189 13.74 -12.26 15.34
CA PRO A 189 14.47 -12.01 16.58
C PRO A 189 13.66 -11.04 17.47
N SER A 190 13.95 -11.05 18.76
CA SER A 190 13.51 -9.93 19.60
C SER A 190 14.26 -8.65 19.19
N THR A 191 13.71 -7.49 19.50
CA THR A 191 14.37 -6.20 19.21
C THR A 191 15.75 -6.07 19.87
N ALA A 192 15.99 -6.78 20.98
CA ALA A 192 17.29 -6.79 21.67
C ALA A 192 18.34 -7.68 20.97
N ASP A 193 17.90 -8.69 20.23
CA ASP A 193 18.78 -9.65 19.54
C ASP A 193 19.13 -9.23 18.10
N VAL A 194 18.54 -8.14 17.61
CA VAL A 194 18.89 -7.59 16.28
C VAL A 194 20.27 -6.94 16.35
N PRO A 195 21.17 -7.25 15.43
CA PRO A 195 22.50 -6.64 15.36
C PRO A 195 22.42 -5.23 14.71
N TRP A 196 21.81 -4.28 15.42
CA TRP A 196 21.52 -2.94 14.90
C TRP A 196 22.74 -2.19 14.36
N ASP A 197 23.93 -2.43 14.92
CA ASP A 197 25.18 -1.77 14.52
C ASP A 197 25.68 -2.25 13.15
N ASP A 198 25.23 -3.43 12.68
CA ASP A 198 25.57 -3.99 11.38
C ASP A 198 24.58 -3.57 10.29
N LEU A 199 23.43 -2.97 10.67
CA LEU A 199 22.35 -2.61 9.74
C LEU A 199 22.45 -1.15 9.34
N TYR A 200 22.32 -0.88 8.03
CA TYR A 200 22.30 0.48 7.50
C TYR A 200 21.43 0.57 6.24
N GLY A 201 21.07 1.78 5.87
CA GLY A 201 20.39 2.09 4.62
C GLY A 201 21.39 2.34 3.50
N ILE A 202 21.04 1.98 2.27
CA ILE A 202 21.72 2.41 1.06
C ILE A 202 20.92 3.54 0.40
N PRO A 203 21.50 4.34 -0.51
CA PRO A 203 20.75 5.33 -1.30
C PRO A 203 19.63 4.67 -2.10
N ILE A 204 18.40 5.20 -1.94
CA ILE A 204 17.20 4.69 -2.60
C ILE A 204 16.57 5.78 -3.45
N ALA A 205 16.37 5.51 -4.75
CA ALA A 205 15.61 6.35 -5.67
C ALA A 205 14.33 5.65 -6.12
N ALA A 206 13.15 6.23 -5.86
CA ALA A 206 11.87 5.77 -6.36
C ALA A 206 11.48 6.57 -7.62
N VAL A 207 11.19 5.89 -8.73
CA VAL A 207 10.90 6.53 -10.03
C VAL A 207 9.51 6.16 -10.50
N THR A 208 8.68 7.16 -10.73
CA THR A 208 7.33 7.00 -11.31
C THR A 208 7.08 7.99 -12.45
N GLY A 209 5.93 7.89 -13.09
CA GLY A 209 5.47 8.75 -14.17
C GLY A 209 4.64 7.98 -15.20
N SER A 210 4.04 8.67 -16.14
CA SER A 210 3.33 8.01 -17.26
C SER A 210 4.35 7.39 -18.22
N ASN A 211 5.31 8.16 -18.68
CA ASN A 211 6.34 7.74 -19.64
C ASN A 211 7.75 7.97 -19.08
N GLY A 212 8.73 7.23 -19.61
CA GLY A 212 10.15 7.43 -19.29
C GLY A 212 10.64 6.83 -17.98
N LYS A 213 9.80 6.12 -17.22
CA LYS A 213 10.18 5.48 -15.94
C LYS A 213 11.38 4.56 -16.10
N THR A 214 11.29 3.53 -16.93
CA THR A 214 12.34 2.53 -17.16
C THR A 214 13.62 3.17 -17.69
N THR A 215 13.50 4.15 -18.58
CA THR A 215 14.67 4.90 -19.08
C THR A 215 15.34 5.67 -17.96
N THR A 216 14.59 6.37 -17.12
CA THR A 216 15.11 7.12 -15.97
C THR A 216 15.76 6.18 -14.95
N VAL A 217 15.13 5.04 -14.64
CA VAL A 217 15.70 4.02 -13.75
C VAL A 217 17.07 3.54 -14.27
N ARG A 218 17.17 3.20 -15.55
CA ARG A 218 18.42 2.74 -16.16
C ARG A 218 19.50 3.82 -16.21
N LEU A 219 19.12 5.08 -16.45
CA LEU A 219 20.06 6.21 -16.43
C LEU A 219 20.60 6.46 -15.01
N VAL A 220 19.74 6.48 -14.00
CA VAL A 220 20.15 6.65 -12.60
C VAL A 220 21.01 5.47 -12.13
N ALA A 221 20.68 4.24 -12.53
CA ALA A 221 21.49 3.05 -12.26
C ALA A 221 22.89 3.15 -12.92
N ALA A 222 22.96 3.65 -14.16
CA ALA A 222 24.23 3.90 -14.82
C ALA A 222 25.06 4.96 -14.10
N CYS A 223 24.43 6.05 -13.63
CA CYS A 223 25.11 7.07 -12.82
C CYS A 223 25.65 6.50 -11.49
N ALA A 224 24.89 5.63 -10.83
CA ALA A 224 25.33 4.95 -9.61
C ALA A 224 26.58 4.09 -9.86
N ARG A 225 26.61 3.32 -10.96
CA ARG A 225 27.80 2.54 -11.36
C ARG A 225 29.01 3.40 -11.68
N GLU A 226 28.84 4.49 -12.42
CA GLU A 226 29.93 5.42 -12.71
C GLU A 226 30.46 6.11 -11.45
N HIS A 227 29.61 6.28 -10.43
CA HIS A 227 30.02 6.75 -9.10
C HIS A 227 30.80 5.69 -8.31
N GLY A 228 30.80 4.45 -8.75
CA GLY A 228 31.49 3.33 -8.11
C GLY A 228 30.61 2.49 -7.19
N TRP A 229 29.29 2.70 -7.18
CA TRP A 229 28.36 1.88 -6.42
C TRP A 229 27.88 0.66 -7.21
N THR A 230 27.69 -0.46 -6.52
CA THR A 230 26.99 -1.62 -7.06
C THR A 230 25.51 -1.29 -7.15
N ASP A 231 25.00 -1.06 -8.36
CA ASP A 231 23.61 -0.74 -8.58
C ASP A 231 22.71 -1.98 -8.46
N GLY A 232 21.54 -1.77 -7.81
CA GLY A 232 20.40 -2.65 -7.89
C GLY A 232 19.20 -1.87 -8.43
N PHE A 233 18.48 -2.42 -9.42
CA PHE A 233 17.26 -1.76 -9.90
C PHE A 233 16.19 -2.74 -10.34
N CYS A 234 14.92 -2.30 -10.31
CA CYS A 234 13.79 -3.02 -10.86
C CYS A 234 13.03 -2.14 -11.84
N CYS A 235 12.48 -2.75 -12.87
CA CYS A 235 11.71 -2.09 -13.92
C CYS A 235 10.78 -3.08 -14.65
N THR A 236 10.11 -2.62 -15.70
CA THR A 236 9.25 -3.46 -16.55
C THR A 236 9.99 -4.60 -17.27
N ASP A 237 11.33 -4.53 -17.38
CA ASP A 237 12.13 -5.57 -18.03
C ASP A 237 12.65 -6.63 -17.04
N GLY A 238 12.66 -6.33 -15.74
CA GLY A 238 13.17 -7.26 -14.73
C GLY A 238 13.70 -6.61 -13.47
N VAL A 239 14.42 -7.44 -12.70
CA VAL A 239 15.21 -7.05 -11.53
C VAL A 239 16.67 -7.32 -11.83
N PHE A 240 17.54 -6.37 -11.57
CA PHE A 240 18.97 -6.43 -11.86
C PHE A 240 19.78 -5.97 -10.65
N VAL A 241 20.85 -6.68 -10.33
CA VAL A 241 21.82 -6.29 -9.29
C VAL A 241 23.23 -6.62 -9.79
N ALA A 242 24.17 -5.69 -9.66
CA ALA A 242 25.55 -5.85 -10.12
C ALA A 242 25.65 -6.28 -11.60
N GLY A 243 24.76 -5.77 -12.46
CA GLY A 243 24.70 -6.12 -13.87
C GLY A 243 24.06 -7.49 -14.19
N ASN A 244 23.67 -8.27 -13.18
CA ASN A 244 23.05 -9.58 -13.35
C ASN A 244 21.52 -9.50 -13.22
N ALA A 245 20.79 -10.17 -14.12
CA ALA A 245 19.36 -10.31 -14.02
C ALA A 245 19.01 -11.34 -12.92
N LEU A 246 18.22 -10.93 -11.95
CA LEU A 246 17.64 -11.80 -10.90
C LEU A 246 16.26 -12.33 -11.30
N GLY A 247 15.64 -11.71 -12.27
CA GLY A 247 14.34 -12.08 -12.84
C GLY A 247 14.01 -11.22 -14.03
N THR A 248 13.27 -11.79 -14.97
CA THR A 248 12.81 -11.13 -16.19
C THR A 248 11.30 -10.98 -16.16
N GLY A 249 10.75 -9.93 -16.80
CA GLY A 249 9.34 -9.59 -16.80
C GLY A 249 9.05 -8.32 -16.01
N ASP A 250 7.78 -7.98 -15.85
CA ASP A 250 7.36 -6.74 -15.20
C ASP A 250 7.57 -6.80 -13.68
N TYR A 251 8.59 -6.08 -13.23
CA TYR A 251 8.90 -5.85 -11.82
C TYR A 251 8.83 -4.37 -11.43
N SER A 252 8.02 -3.59 -12.10
CA SER A 252 7.83 -2.15 -11.83
C SER A 252 6.98 -1.84 -10.57
N GLY A 253 6.86 -2.78 -9.67
CA GLY A 253 6.05 -2.69 -8.44
C GLY A 253 6.75 -3.24 -7.20
N PRO A 254 5.99 -3.44 -6.10
CA PRO A 254 6.53 -3.83 -4.80
C PRO A 254 7.38 -5.11 -4.81
N ALA A 255 7.05 -6.10 -5.64
CA ALA A 255 7.81 -7.33 -5.72
C ALA A 255 9.25 -7.12 -6.22
N GLY A 256 9.43 -6.25 -7.22
CA GLY A 256 10.75 -5.90 -7.73
C GLY A 256 11.56 -5.10 -6.72
N ALA A 257 10.93 -4.10 -6.10
CA ALA A 257 11.56 -3.27 -5.08
C ALA A 257 12.08 -4.11 -3.90
N ARG A 258 11.26 -5.04 -3.38
CA ARG A 258 11.67 -5.95 -2.29
C ARG A 258 12.89 -6.79 -2.65
N ARG A 259 12.95 -7.32 -3.88
CA ARG A 259 14.09 -8.11 -4.35
C ARG A 259 15.38 -7.30 -4.38
N VAL A 260 15.33 -6.06 -4.86
CA VAL A 260 16.51 -5.17 -4.88
C VAL A 260 16.95 -4.84 -3.45
N LEU A 261 16.01 -4.43 -2.58
CA LEU A 261 16.30 -3.99 -1.22
C LEU A 261 16.83 -5.12 -0.31
N ARG A 262 16.54 -6.39 -0.64
CA ARG A 262 17.02 -7.58 0.07
C ARG A 262 18.35 -8.12 -0.43
N ASP A 263 18.83 -7.67 -1.59
CA ASP A 263 20.06 -8.20 -2.16
C ASP A 263 21.28 -7.50 -1.55
N ALA A 264 22.03 -8.22 -0.72
CA ALA A 264 23.18 -7.69 0.02
C ALA A 264 24.35 -7.23 -0.88
N ARG A 265 24.29 -7.40 -2.20
CA ARG A 265 25.26 -6.85 -3.14
C ARG A 265 24.97 -5.42 -3.56
N ALA A 266 23.70 -4.98 -3.43
CA ALA A 266 23.28 -3.65 -3.86
C ALA A 266 23.81 -2.58 -2.89
N GLU A 267 24.50 -1.58 -3.42
CA GLU A 267 24.97 -0.39 -2.69
C GLU A 267 24.16 0.85 -3.03
N ALA A 268 23.32 0.79 -4.07
CA ALA A 268 22.29 1.77 -4.40
C ALA A 268 21.08 1.06 -5.00
N ALA A 269 19.87 1.50 -4.67
CA ALA A 269 18.61 0.92 -5.14
C ALA A 269 17.82 1.92 -5.98
N ILE A 270 17.47 1.57 -7.22
CA ILE A 270 16.67 2.39 -8.12
C ILE A 270 15.39 1.62 -8.47
N LEU A 271 14.27 2.10 -7.97
CA LEU A 271 13.02 1.36 -7.92
C LEU A 271 11.98 1.99 -8.86
N GLU A 272 11.67 1.32 -9.98
CA GLU A 272 10.50 1.70 -10.76
C GLU A 272 9.24 1.45 -9.94
N THR A 273 8.43 2.48 -9.80
CA THR A 273 7.22 2.46 -8.97
C THR A 273 6.02 2.81 -9.84
N ALA A 274 5.46 1.80 -10.50
CA ALA A 274 4.31 1.99 -11.38
C ALA A 274 3.02 2.25 -10.60
N ARG A 275 2.12 3.04 -11.20
CA ARG A 275 0.80 3.38 -10.65
C ARG A 275 0.03 2.15 -10.16
N GLY A 276 -0.02 1.09 -10.97
CA GLY A 276 -0.75 -0.13 -10.61
C GLY A 276 -0.24 -0.78 -9.32
N GLY A 277 1.09 -0.74 -9.08
CA GLY A 277 1.68 -1.21 -7.84
C GLY A 277 1.26 -0.35 -6.64
N ILE A 278 1.32 0.98 -6.78
CA ILE A 278 0.91 1.94 -5.74
C ILE A 278 -0.57 1.73 -5.35
N LEU A 279 -1.45 1.67 -6.34
CA LEU A 279 -2.90 1.59 -6.12
C LEU A 279 -3.36 0.22 -5.62
N ARG A 280 -2.64 -0.85 -6.01
CA ARG A 280 -2.99 -2.23 -5.64
C ARG A 280 -2.42 -2.66 -4.30
N ARG A 281 -1.23 -2.20 -3.93
CA ARG A 281 -0.49 -2.69 -2.74
C ARG A 281 0.12 -1.60 -1.87
N GLY A 282 0.13 -0.34 -2.33
CA GLY A 282 0.91 0.72 -1.69
C GLY A 282 2.40 0.67 -2.06
N LEU A 283 3.18 1.49 -1.40
CA LEU A 283 4.62 1.58 -1.59
C LEU A 283 5.35 0.45 -0.87
N ALA A 284 6.44 -0.05 -1.46
CA ALA A 284 7.15 -1.25 -0.99
C ALA A 284 8.10 -1.01 0.17
N THR A 285 8.45 0.23 0.43
CA THR A 285 9.41 0.66 1.46
C THR A 285 8.85 1.86 2.21
N ASN A 286 9.35 2.10 3.41
CA ASN A 286 8.97 3.23 4.26
C ASN A 286 9.74 4.52 3.95
N ARG A 287 10.84 4.47 3.16
CA ARG A 287 11.66 5.65 2.84
C ARG A 287 12.40 5.54 1.51
N ALA A 288 12.73 6.71 0.96
CA ALA A 288 13.66 6.89 -0.14
C ALA A 288 14.42 8.22 0.03
N ASP A 289 15.63 8.30 -0.51
CA ASP A 289 16.41 9.55 -0.51
C ASP A 289 15.98 10.47 -1.65
N VAL A 290 15.54 9.88 -2.76
CA VAL A 290 15.02 10.61 -3.92
C VAL A 290 13.75 9.95 -4.44
N ALA A 291 12.75 10.77 -4.72
CA ALA A 291 11.58 10.37 -5.51
C ALA A 291 11.55 11.20 -6.80
N ILE A 292 11.31 10.54 -7.94
CA ILE A 292 11.30 11.17 -9.26
C ILE A 292 9.94 10.93 -9.91
N VAL A 293 9.27 12.00 -10.34
CA VAL A 293 8.06 11.93 -11.16
C VAL A 293 8.35 12.51 -12.53
N THR A 294 8.45 11.66 -13.56
CA THR A 294 8.90 12.06 -14.89
C THR A 294 7.88 12.90 -15.63
N ASN A 295 6.62 12.52 -15.62
CA ASN A 295 5.50 13.26 -16.22
C ASN A 295 4.15 12.64 -15.84
N VAL A 296 3.06 13.38 -16.09
CA VAL A 296 1.68 12.91 -16.02
C VAL A 296 1.01 13.16 -17.37
N SER A 297 0.62 12.11 -18.06
CA SER A 297 -0.10 12.18 -19.33
C SER A 297 -1.20 11.13 -19.35
N ASN A 298 -2.12 11.21 -20.30
CA ASN A 298 -3.20 10.24 -20.47
C ASN A 298 -2.64 8.83 -20.56
N ASP A 299 -2.87 8.04 -19.51
CA ASP A 299 -2.33 6.70 -19.36
C ASP A 299 -3.25 5.87 -18.47
N HIS A 300 -3.87 4.83 -19.04
CA HIS A 300 -4.68 3.82 -18.32
C HIS A 300 -5.71 4.40 -17.32
N PHE A 301 -6.68 5.19 -17.78
CA PHE A 301 -7.82 5.60 -16.97
C PHE A 301 -8.81 4.45 -16.74
N GLY A 302 -9.66 4.59 -15.71
CA GLY A 302 -10.75 3.67 -15.40
C GLY A 302 -10.36 2.52 -14.46
N GLU A 303 -9.12 2.46 -13.98
CA GLU A 303 -8.70 1.47 -12.98
C GLU A 303 -8.51 2.12 -11.60
N PHE A 304 -8.99 1.44 -10.55
CA PHE A 304 -8.85 1.89 -9.15
C PHE A 304 -9.33 3.33 -8.92
N GLY A 305 -10.43 3.70 -9.57
CA GLY A 305 -11.02 5.03 -9.42
C GLY A 305 -10.19 6.20 -9.96
N ILE A 306 -9.22 5.95 -10.83
CA ILE A 306 -8.42 6.99 -11.48
C ILE A 306 -8.98 7.28 -12.86
N ASP A 307 -9.81 8.33 -12.98
CA ASP A 307 -10.56 8.65 -14.20
C ASP A 307 -10.03 9.90 -14.93
N ASP A 308 -9.15 10.65 -14.30
CA ASP A 308 -8.62 11.91 -14.82
C ASP A 308 -7.12 12.11 -14.53
N LEU A 309 -6.55 13.15 -15.11
CA LEU A 309 -5.15 13.50 -14.96
C LEU A 309 -4.83 13.96 -13.52
N ASP A 310 -5.77 14.61 -12.85
CA ASP A 310 -5.56 15.11 -11.50
C ASP A 310 -5.39 13.96 -10.51
N GLY A 311 -6.29 12.97 -10.57
CA GLY A 311 -6.17 11.74 -9.79
C GLY A 311 -4.95 10.89 -10.15
N LEU A 312 -4.56 10.88 -11.43
CA LEU A 312 -3.35 10.20 -11.87
C LEU A 312 -2.09 10.88 -11.29
N ALA A 313 -2.08 12.22 -11.24
CA ALA A 313 -1.00 12.97 -10.61
C ALA A 313 -0.92 12.68 -9.10
N ASP A 314 -2.07 12.63 -8.39
CA ASP A 314 -2.12 12.29 -6.97
C ASP A 314 -1.56 10.88 -6.70
N ALA A 315 -1.97 9.90 -7.52
CA ALA A 315 -1.47 8.54 -7.42
C ALA A 315 0.05 8.46 -7.62
N LYS A 316 0.61 9.20 -8.61
CA LYS A 316 2.06 9.24 -8.85
C LYS A 316 2.80 10.01 -7.76
N LEU A 317 2.26 11.13 -7.29
CA LEU A 317 2.85 11.92 -6.20
C LEU A 317 2.85 11.19 -4.85
N THR A 318 2.17 10.05 -4.74
CA THR A 318 2.27 9.19 -3.55
C THR A 318 3.72 8.82 -3.22
N VAL A 319 4.62 8.72 -4.20
CA VAL A 319 6.06 8.47 -3.96
C VAL A 319 6.73 9.56 -3.13
N ALA A 320 6.18 10.77 -3.08
CA ALA A 320 6.67 11.84 -2.22
C ALA A 320 6.59 11.49 -0.72
N ARG A 321 5.67 10.58 -0.34
CA ARG A 321 5.55 10.07 1.04
C ARG A 321 6.76 9.26 1.51
N LEU A 322 7.57 8.75 0.56
CA LEU A 322 8.82 8.04 0.88
C LEU A 322 9.98 8.99 1.18
N VAL A 323 9.89 10.25 0.72
CA VAL A 323 11.04 11.15 0.75
C VAL A 323 11.44 11.46 2.19
N ALA A 324 12.62 10.99 2.59
CA ALA A 324 13.21 11.24 3.89
C ALA A 324 13.39 12.75 4.14
N ARG A 325 13.46 13.17 5.40
CA ARG A 325 13.54 14.60 5.79
C ARG A 325 14.64 15.40 5.07
N ARG A 326 15.74 14.74 4.69
CA ARG A 326 16.85 15.33 3.91
C ARG A 326 16.83 14.91 2.43
N GLY A 327 15.81 14.18 2.03
CA GLY A 327 15.66 13.68 0.67
C GLY A 327 15.12 14.74 -0.29
N LEU A 328 14.94 14.35 -1.54
CA LEU A 328 14.57 15.22 -2.64
C LEU A 328 13.41 14.64 -3.44
N LEU A 329 12.39 15.44 -3.70
CA LEU A 329 11.36 15.16 -4.70
C LEU A 329 11.72 15.90 -6.01
N VAL A 330 11.98 15.14 -7.06
CA VAL A 330 12.30 15.68 -8.39
C VAL A 330 11.07 15.61 -9.28
N LEU A 331 10.62 16.76 -9.76
CA LEU A 331 9.46 16.88 -10.64
C LEU A 331 9.87 17.49 -11.98
N ASN A 332 9.25 17.02 -13.07
CA ASN A 332 9.44 17.62 -14.36
C ASN A 332 8.81 19.02 -14.41
N ALA A 333 9.65 20.06 -14.56
CA ALA A 333 9.22 21.45 -14.60
C ALA A 333 8.44 21.81 -15.87
N ASP A 334 8.54 21.03 -16.94
CA ASP A 334 7.76 21.25 -18.17
C ASP A 334 6.32 20.68 -18.06
N ASP A 335 6.05 19.83 -17.04
CA ASP A 335 4.72 19.33 -16.76
C ASP A 335 3.94 20.33 -15.89
N ALA A 336 2.93 20.97 -16.50
CA ALA A 336 2.14 22.01 -15.85
C ALA A 336 1.36 21.50 -14.63
N LEU A 337 0.88 20.23 -14.67
CA LEU A 337 0.12 19.64 -13.57
C LEU A 337 1.03 19.31 -12.39
N LEU A 338 2.21 18.76 -12.63
CA LEU A 338 3.21 18.52 -11.58
C LEU A 338 3.66 19.83 -10.93
N ARG A 339 3.88 20.90 -11.71
CA ARG A 339 4.19 22.22 -11.16
C ARG A 339 3.07 22.76 -10.27
N ALA A 340 1.81 22.61 -10.71
CA ALA A 340 0.68 23.09 -9.91
C ALA A 340 0.56 22.34 -8.58
N LYS A 341 0.84 21.03 -8.56
CA LYS A 341 0.79 20.20 -7.35
C LYS A 341 2.07 20.25 -6.50
N ALA A 342 3.15 20.81 -7.02
CA ALA A 342 4.44 20.91 -6.30
C ALA A 342 4.33 21.62 -4.95
N SER A 343 3.52 22.68 -4.87
CA SER A 343 3.31 23.45 -3.63
C SER A 343 2.57 22.69 -2.53
N THR A 344 1.88 21.60 -2.87
CA THR A 344 1.14 20.75 -1.91
C THR A 344 1.97 19.54 -1.45
N ALA A 345 3.12 19.29 -2.08
CA ALA A 345 4.00 18.20 -1.70
C ALA A 345 4.72 18.54 -0.38
N SER A 346 4.68 17.63 0.58
CA SER A 346 5.33 17.81 1.89
C SER A 346 6.85 17.59 1.86
N ALA A 347 7.42 17.24 0.69
CA ALA A 347 8.83 16.96 0.51
C ALA A 347 9.62 18.17 -0.03
N ARG A 348 10.93 18.18 0.19
CA ARG A 348 11.84 19.16 -0.42
C ARG A 348 11.87 18.96 -1.94
N LEU A 349 11.59 20.03 -2.70
CA LEU A 349 11.61 20.03 -4.16
C LEU A 349 13.03 20.27 -4.70
N GLY A 350 13.34 19.60 -5.83
CA GLY A 350 14.55 19.79 -6.62
C GLY A 350 14.27 19.92 -8.09
#